data_ddaddc33830657863a1719eeb3ccc5a4
#
_entry.id   ddaddc33830657863a1719eeb3ccc5a4
#
_cell.length_a   1.000
_cell.length_b   1.000
_cell.length_c   1.000
_cell.angle_alpha   90.00
_cell.angle_beta   90.00
_cell.angle_gamma   90.00
#
_symmetry.space_group_name_H-M   'P 1'
#
loop_
_entity.id
_entity.type
_entity.pdbx_description
1 polymer ?
#
loop_
_entity_poly.entity_id
_entity_poly.type
_entity_poly.pdbx_seq_one_letter_code
_entity_poly.pdbx_strand_id
1 'polypeptide(L)'
;MSVKVENVRFPSAGNTLLGRIYRPEGRAKKPAVAICHGYPGNTKNMDLAEELALNEIVTLIFYYQGAWGSTGKFSLMNLETGAQDAVAYLRALKDVDPKRVGLVSHSMGALPLTKTMSLDPTIKTGILISPADITALAANDTIEGTAWWFTETAKGRLTGVTVEGMTAGLAEALKRTNPVKLVPKIKAPIMVIVGTNDTRSPPELCRRVYEAANEPKKWALVEGADHDFSDHRIPMIKVVMERLKETL
;
A
#
# COMPACT_ATOMS: atom_id res chain seq x y z
N MET A 1 -23.12 7.18 -12.27
CA MET A 1 -22.22 8.07 -11.51
C MET A 1 -20.99 8.30 -12.35
N SER A 2 -20.43 9.49 -12.33
CA SER A 2 -19.20 9.80 -13.07
C SER A 2 -18.05 10.01 -12.08
N VAL A 3 -16.84 9.69 -12.52
CA VAL A 3 -15.62 9.81 -11.75
C VAL A 3 -14.69 10.76 -12.48
N LYS A 4 -14.21 11.78 -11.78
CA LYS A 4 -13.18 12.68 -12.30
C LYS A 4 -11.81 12.12 -11.94
N VAL A 5 -10.95 11.94 -12.94
CA VAL A 5 -9.58 11.44 -12.76
C VAL A 5 -8.60 12.57 -13.08
N GLU A 6 -7.68 12.85 -12.15
CA GLU A 6 -6.71 13.93 -12.27
C GLU A 6 -5.30 13.45 -11.88
N ASN A 7 -4.29 13.89 -12.61
CA ASN A 7 -2.90 13.76 -12.18
C ASN A 7 -2.62 14.83 -11.12
N VAL A 8 -1.99 14.42 -10.03
CA VAL A 8 -1.68 15.30 -8.90
C VAL A 8 -0.20 15.26 -8.56
N ARG A 9 0.23 16.29 -7.86
CA ARG A 9 1.60 16.43 -7.34
C ARG A 9 1.52 16.95 -5.92
N PHE A 10 2.33 16.40 -5.03
CA PHE A 10 2.42 16.89 -3.66
C PHE A 10 3.85 16.74 -3.11
N PRO A 11 4.26 17.58 -2.16
CA PRO A 11 5.59 17.54 -1.59
C PRO A 11 5.79 16.35 -0.66
N SER A 12 7.00 15.80 -0.60
CA SER A 12 7.42 14.75 0.32
C SER A 12 8.92 14.84 0.57
N ALA A 13 9.32 15.22 1.78
CA ALA A 13 10.72 15.32 2.23
C ALA A 13 11.66 15.99 1.20
N GLY A 14 11.29 17.18 0.73
CA GLY A 14 12.06 17.97 -0.24
C GLY A 14 11.96 17.50 -1.70
N ASN A 15 11.17 16.46 -1.96
CA ASN A 15 10.88 15.93 -3.29
C ASN A 15 9.42 16.16 -3.68
N THR A 16 9.07 15.86 -4.92
CA THR A 16 7.69 15.91 -5.43
C THR A 16 7.24 14.51 -5.78
N LEU A 17 6.19 14.04 -5.13
CA LEU A 17 5.52 12.79 -5.49
C LEU A 17 4.45 13.06 -6.55
N LEU A 18 4.38 12.17 -7.52
CA LEU A 18 3.32 12.13 -8.51
C LEU A 18 2.24 11.15 -8.04
N GLY A 19 1.01 11.42 -8.45
CA GLY A 19 -0.11 10.54 -8.20
C GLY A 19 -1.25 10.76 -9.18
N ARG A 20 -2.25 9.91 -9.04
CA ARG A 20 -3.52 10.02 -9.74
C ARG A 20 -4.64 9.91 -8.72
N ILE A 21 -5.52 10.90 -8.72
CA ILE A 21 -6.67 10.92 -7.81
C ILE A 21 -7.94 10.67 -8.59
N TYR A 22 -8.78 9.80 -8.06
CA TYR A 22 -10.11 9.44 -8.55
C TYR A 22 -11.14 10.05 -7.61
N ARG A 23 -11.98 10.92 -8.14
CA ARG A 23 -12.96 11.68 -7.36
C ARG A 23 -14.39 11.36 -7.80
N PRO A 24 -15.24 10.91 -6.86
CA PRO A 24 -16.69 10.88 -7.10
C PRO A 24 -17.21 12.29 -7.35
N GLU A 25 -18.19 12.43 -8.21
CA GLU A 25 -18.90 13.69 -8.34
C GLU A 25 -19.76 14.00 -7.11
N GLY A 26 -19.99 15.28 -6.85
CA GLY A 26 -20.85 15.75 -5.76
C GLY A 26 -20.18 16.77 -4.86
N ARG A 27 -20.98 17.43 -3.99
CA ARG A 27 -20.52 18.52 -3.12
C ARG A 27 -20.23 18.06 -1.68
N ALA A 28 -20.71 16.90 -1.27
CA ALA A 28 -20.51 16.39 0.09
C ALA A 28 -19.08 15.88 0.26
N LYS A 29 -18.53 16.10 1.45
CA LYS A 29 -17.24 15.49 1.81
C LYS A 29 -17.33 13.98 1.82
N LYS A 30 -16.36 13.32 1.20
CA LYS A 30 -16.30 11.87 1.01
C LYS A 30 -15.21 11.25 1.89
N PRO A 31 -15.35 9.96 2.26
CA PRO A 31 -14.22 9.19 2.75
C PRO A 31 -13.11 9.14 1.69
N ALA A 32 -11.89 8.88 2.13
CA ALA A 32 -10.77 8.78 1.20
C ALA A 32 -9.84 7.63 1.54
N VAL A 33 -9.14 7.13 0.49
CA VAL A 33 -8.14 6.07 0.60
C VAL A 33 -6.90 6.45 -0.19
N ALA A 34 -5.71 6.25 0.40
CA ALA A 34 -4.46 6.22 -0.35
C ALA A 34 -4.01 4.77 -0.58
N ILE A 35 -3.56 4.46 -1.80
CA ILE A 35 -3.09 3.13 -2.18
C ILE A 35 -1.57 3.11 -2.19
N CYS A 36 -0.98 2.36 -1.28
CA CYS A 36 0.45 2.08 -1.17
C CYS A 36 0.81 0.93 -2.12
N HIS A 37 1.46 1.25 -3.23
CA HIS A 37 1.79 0.25 -4.25
C HIS A 37 2.91 -0.70 -3.85
N GLY A 38 2.98 -1.87 -4.51
CA GLY A 38 4.04 -2.87 -4.37
C GLY A 38 5.33 -2.48 -5.08
N TYR A 39 6.29 -3.40 -5.11
CA TYR A 39 7.59 -3.21 -5.77
C TYR A 39 7.60 -3.86 -7.15
N PRO A 40 8.21 -3.24 -8.16
CA PRO A 40 8.78 -1.88 -8.23
C PRO A 40 7.71 -0.80 -8.48
N GLY A 41 6.45 -1.12 -8.32
CA GLY A 41 5.31 -0.33 -8.70
C GLY A 41 4.89 -0.63 -10.14
N ASN A 42 3.62 -0.43 -10.39
CA ASN A 42 3.01 -0.55 -11.72
C ASN A 42 1.69 0.21 -11.73
N THR A 43 0.99 0.17 -12.85
CA THR A 43 -0.34 0.76 -13.00
C THR A 43 -1.46 -0.10 -12.43
N LYS A 44 -1.14 -1.23 -11.77
CA LYS A 44 -2.14 -2.07 -11.12
C LYS A 44 -2.83 -1.30 -9.98
N ASN A 45 -4.06 -1.69 -9.68
CA ASN A 45 -4.96 -1.01 -8.75
C ASN A 45 -5.61 0.29 -9.27
N MET A 46 -5.44 0.65 -10.56
CA MET A 46 -6.25 1.72 -11.16
C MET A 46 -7.72 1.31 -11.27
N ASP A 47 -7.99 0.06 -11.58
CA ASP A 47 -9.31 -0.57 -11.58
C ASP A 47 -9.95 -0.52 -10.18
N LEU A 48 -9.18 -0.85 -9.14
CA LEU A 48 -9.62 -0.71 -7.75
C LEU A 48 -9.93 0.76 -7.42
N ALA A 49 -9.05 1.69 -7.81
CA ALA A 49 -9.25 3.10 -7.51
C ALA A 49 -10.49 3.68 -8.20
N GLU A 50 -10.74 3.28 -9.44
CA GLU A 50 -11.95 3.68 -10.18
C GLU A 50 -13.20 3.11 -9.52
N GLU A 51 -13.23 1.83 -9.17
CA GLU A 51 -14.35 1.19 -8.51
C GLU A 51 -14.64 1.80 -7.13
N LEU A 52 -13.59 2.11 -6.35
CA LEU A 52 -13.74 2.82 -5.07
C LEU A 52 -14.39 4.20 -5.28
N ALA A 53 -13.95 4.94 -6.30
CA ALA A 53 -14.52 6.25 -6.61
C ALA A 53 -15.97 6.17 -7.12
N LEU A 54 -16.33 5.16 -7.91
CA LEU A 54 -17.71 4.88 -8.29
C LEU A 54 -18.60 4.58 -7.08
N ASN A 55 -18.00 4.14 -5.98
CA ASN A 55 -18.66 3.86 -4.69
C ASN A 55 -18.42 4.96 -3.65
N GLU A 56 -18.26 6.21 -4.06
CA GLU A 56 -18.25 7.40 -3.20
C GLU A 56 -16.98 7.54 -2.32
N ILE A 57 -15.85 6.90 -2.67
CA ILE A 57 -14.59 6.99 -1.95
C ILE A 57 -13.55 7.70 -2.81
N VAL A 58 -13.08 8.87 -2.38
CA VAL A 58 -11.95 9.54 -3.05
C VAL A 58 -10.71 8.65 -2.94
N THR A 59 -10.08 8.30 -4.06
CA THR A 59 -8.96 7.37 -4.05
C THR A 59 -7.72 8.00 -4.67
N LEU A 60 -6.61 7.97 -3.94
CA LEU A 60 -5.30 8.44 -4.38
C LEU A 60 -4.38 7.24 -4.63
N ILE A 61 -3.93 7.07 -5.86
CA ILE A 61 -2.75 6.29 -6.20
C ILE A 61 -1.57 7.27 -6.25
N PHE A 62 -0.50 6.99 -5.53
CA PHE A 62 0.71 7.81 -5.56
C PHE A 62 1.94 6.94 -5.77
N TYR A 63 3.03 7.57 -6.22
CA TYR A 63 4.30 6.90 -6.48
C TYR A 63 5.36 7.44 -5.53
N TYR A 64 6.09 6.52 -4.87
CA TYR A 64 7.16 6.88 -3.94
C TYR A 64 8.30 7.65 -4.62
N GLN A 65 9.16 8.27 -3.83
CA GLN A 65 10.35 8.96 -4.34
C GLN A 65 11.14 8.05 -5.29
N GLY A 66 11.58 8.59 -6.41
CA GLY A 66 12.32 7.85 -7.43
C GLY A 66 11.51 6.82 -8.21
N ALA A 67 10.19 6.75 -8.03
CA ALA A 67 9.31 5.84 -8.74
C ALA A 67 8.39 6.60 -9.72
N TRP A 68 8.26 6.11 -10.94
CA TRP A 68 7.23 6.50 -11.92
C TRP A 68 7.10 8.02 -12.15
N GLY A 69 8.24 8.73 -12.19
CA GLY A 69 8.30 10.17 -12.43
C GLY A 69 8.29 11.03 -11.17
N SER A 70 8.06 10.48 -9.99
CA SER A 70 8.31 11.17 -8.73
C SER A 70 9.82 11.50 -8.60
N THR A 71 10.14 12.69 -8.09
CA THR A 71 11.55 13.10 -7.95
C THR A 71 12.24 12.36 -6.79
N GLY A 72 13.56 12.51 -6.70
CA GLY A 72 14.39 11.88 -5.68
C GLY A 72 14.89 10.49 -6.06
N LYS A 73 15.34 9.73 -5.07
CA LYS A 73 15.85 8.36 -5.21
C LYS A 73 14.96 7.40 -4.45
N PHE A 74 14.67 6.25 -5.04
CA PHE A 74 13.91 5.20 -4.36
C PHE A 74 14.73 4.60 -3.21
N SER A 75 14.08 4.43 -2.07
CA SER A 75 14.63 3.74 -0.92
C SER A 75 13.49 3.14 -0.09
N LEU A 76 13.69 1.95 0.46
CA LEU A 76 12.75 1.37 1.43
C LEU A 76 12.57 2.25 2.68
N MET A 77 13.54 3.15 2.94
CA MET A 77 13.55 4.03 4.11
C MET A 77 12.67 5.28 3.96
N ASN A 78 12.29 5.66 2.74
CA ASN A 78 11.41 6.82 2.51
C ASN A 78 9.97 6.45 2.11
N LEU A 79 9.64 5.16 2.08
CA LEU A 79 8.27 4.71 1.78
C LEU A 79 7.25 5.22 2.81
N GLU A 80 7.62 5.17 4.11
CA GLU A 80 6.73 5.62 5.18
C GLU A 80 6.41 7.12 5.06
N THR A 81 7.43 7.94 4.78
CA THR A 81 7.24 9.38 4.60
C THR A 81 6.29 9.66 3.43
N GLY A 82 6.46 8.97 2.31
CA GLY A 82 5.56 9.08 1.17
C GLY A 82 4.11 8.72 1.51
N ALA A 83 3.89 7.68 2.32
CA ALA A 83 2.54 7.30 2.74
C ALA A 83 1.92 8.30 3.73
N GLN A 84 2.70 8.83 4.67
CA GLN A 84 2.27 9.89 5.60
C GLN A 84 1.88 11.15 4.85
N ASP A 85 2.70 11.58 3.89
CA ASP A 85 2.44 12.77 3.07
C ASP A 85 1.22 12.58 2.16
N ALA A 86 0.99 11.37 1.65
CA ALA A 86 -0.22 11.02 0.90
C ALA A 86 -1.48 11.13 1.76
N VAL A 87 -1.44 10.68 3.03
CA VAL A 87 -2.53 10.86 4.00
C VAL A 87 -2.75 12.33 4.30
N ALA A 88 -1.68 13.09 4.54
CA ALA A 88 -1.77 14.53 4.80
C ALA A 88 -2.35 15.28 3.58
N TYR A 89 -1.92 14.92 2.38
CA TYR A 89 -2.47 15.47 1.14
C TYR A 89 -3.97 15.22 1.01
N LEU A 90 -4.44 13.99 1.23
CA LEU A 90 -5.88 13.67 1.20
C LEU A 90 -6.68 14.48 2.21
N ARG A 91 -6.18 14.59 3.45
CA ARG A 91 -6.85 15.35 4.52
C ARG A 91 -6.96 16.84 4.25
N ALA A 92 -6.06 17.40 3.44
CA ALA A 92 -6.08 18.81 3.04
C ALA A 92 -7.09 19.13 1.92
N LEU A 93 -7.65 18.12 1.26
CA LEU A 93 -8.60 18.31 0.17
C LEU A 93 -9.97 18.75 0.69
N LYS A 94 -10.60 19.69 0.01
CA LYS A 94 -11.89 20.28 0.42
C LYS A 94 -13.06 19.28 0.35
N ASP A 95 -12.99 18.33 -0.57
CA ASP A 95 -13.98 17.30 -0.83
C ASP A 95 -13.76 16.00 -0.05
N VAL A 96 -12.71 15.94 0.78
CA VAL A 96 -12.41 14.81 1.67
C VAL A 96 -12.86 15.11 3.09
N ASP A 97 -13.48 14.12 3.75
CA ASP A 97 -13.66 14.11 5.19
C ASP A 97 -12.36 13.66 5.87
N PRO A 98 -11.61 14.57 6.53
CA PRO A 98 -10.31 14.23 7.10
C PRO A 98 -10.38 13.21 8.24
N LYS A 99 -11.57 12.96 8.78
CA LYS A 99 -11.82 11.95 9.83
C LYS A 99 -12.11 10.56 9.26
N ARG A 100 -12.29 10.44 7.94
CA ARG A 100 -12.66 9.19 7.26
C ARG A 100 -11.61 8.85 6.18
N VAL A 101 -10.36 8.68 6.62
CA VAL A 101 -9.23 8.32 5.75
C VAL A 101 -8.73 6.93 6.11
N GLY A 102 -8.58 6.07 5.12
CA GLY A 102 -8.02 4.73 5.20
C GLY A 102 -6.80 4.53 4.30
N LEU A 103 -6.13 3.41 4.45
CA LEU A 103 -5.02 2.97 3.60
C LEU A 103 -5.30 1.59 3.01
N VAL A 104 -4.95 1.42 1.76
CA VAL A 104 -4.90 0.12 1.07
C VAL A 104 -3.47 -0.10 0.61
N SER A 105 -2.97 -1.32 0.71
CA SER A 105 -1.64 -1.65 0.21
C SER A 105 -1.64 -2.93 -0.59
N HIS A 106 -0.64 -3.06 -1.47
CA HIS A 106 -0.33 -4.30 -2.15
C HIS A 106 1.14 -4.66 -1.93
N SER A 107 1.41 -5.93 -1.57
CA SER A 107 2.77 -6.47 -1.47
C SER A 107 3.69 -5.62 -0.54
N MET A 108 4.81 -5.12 -1.05
CA MET A 108 5.74 -4.21 -0.33
C MET A 108 5.05 -2.98 0.27
N GLY A 109 3.93 -2.53 -0.30
CA GLY A 109 3.15 -1.41 0.26
C GLY A 109 2.66 -1.65 1.69
N ALA A 110 2.70 -2.89 2.17
CA ALA A 110 2.40 -3.22 3.56
C ALA A 110 3.38 -2.57 4.56
N LEU A 111 4.64 -2.36 4.15
CA LEU A 111 5.66 -1.72 4.99
C LEU A 111 5.25 -0.29 5.38
N PRO A 112 5.06 0.63 4.41
CA PRO A 112 4.66 1.99 4.72
C PRO A 112 3.25 2.08 5.30
N LEU A 113 2.29 1.23 4.88
CA LEU A 113 0.95 1.22 5.45
C LEU A 113 1.00 0.93 6.96
N THR A 114 1.59 -0.19 7.35
CA THR A 114 1.62 -0.59 8.76
C THR A 114 2.42 0.39 9.62
N LYS A 115 3.51 0.94 9.08
CA LYS A 115 4.29 1.96 9.76
C LYS A 115 3.49 3.24 9.96
N THR A 116 2.85 3.76 8.92
CA THR A 116 2.04 4.97 8.99
C THR A 116 0.88 4.81 9.99
N MET A 117 0.14 3.70 9.91
CA MET A 117 -0.97 3.44 10.84
C MET A 117 -0.51 3.22 12.30
N SER A 118 0.68 2.68 12.50
CA SER A 118 1.24 2.53 13.87
C SER A 118 1.62 3.85 14.52
N LEU A 119 1.80 4.91 13.73
CA LEU A 119 2.14 6.27 14.17
C LEU A 119 0.93 7.20 14.17
N ASP A 120 -0.07 6.96 13.33
CA ASP A 120 -1.28 7.78 13.21
C ASP A 120 -2.54 6.96 13.55
N PRO A 121 -2.99 6.98 14.82
CA PRO A 121 -4.17 6.23 15.24
C PRO A 121 -5.50 6.81 14.73
N THR A 122 -5.47 7.93 14.02
CA THR A 122 -6.66 8.55 13.42
C THR A 122 -7.03 7.99 12.06
N ILE A 123 -6.16 7.19 11.44
CA ILE A 123 -6.46 6.44 10.22
C ILE A 123 -7.46 5.34 10.55
N LYS A 124 -8.56 5.29 9.79
CA LYS A 124 -9.75 4.50 10.14
C LYS A 124 -9.67 3.02 9.84
N THR A 125 -8.92 2.63 8.83
CA THR A 125 -8.83 1.23 8.38
C THR A 125 -7.59 0.99 7.55
N GLY A 126 -7.08 -0.24 7.58
CA GLY A 126 -5.97 -0.70 6.74
C GLY A 126 -6.32 -2.00 6.02
N ILE A 127 -6.14 -2.03 4.70
CA ILE A 127 -6.31 -3.23 3.89
C ILE A 127 -4.97 -3.62 3.28
N LEU A 128 -4.55 -4.84 3.55
CA LEU A 128 -3.29 -5.43 3.15
C LEU A 128 -3.56 -6.52 2.10
N ILE A 129 -3.29 -6.21 0.84
CA ILE A 129 -3.44 -7.15 -0.29
C ILE A 129 -2.09 -7.83 -0.49
N SER A 130 -2.03 -9.15 -0.31
CA SER A 130 -0.81 -9.96 -0.44
C SER A 130 0.40 -9.31 0.26
N PRO A 131 0.31 -8.99 1.56
CA PRO A 131 1.36 -8.24 2.26
C PRO A 131 2.71 -8.95 2.23
N ALA A 132 3.78 -8.21 1.94
CA ALA A 132 5.13 -8.75 2.02
C ALA A 132 5.53 -8.99 3.49
N ASP A 133 5.92 -10.23 3.82
CA ASP A 133 6.65 -10.53 5.06
C ASP A 133 8.15 -10.50 4.78
N ILE A 134 8.77 -9.36 5.05
CA ILE A 134 10.21 -9.19 4.81
C ILE A 134 11.08 -10.06 5.71
N THR A 135 10.56 -10.58 6.83
CA THR A 135 11.28 -11.55 7.66
C THR A 135 11.48 -12.86 6.91
N ALA A 136 10.45 -13.32 6.20
CA ALA A 136 10.55 -14.55 5.43
C ALA A 136 11.46 -14.38 4.20
N LEU A 137 11.41 -13.23 3.53
CA LEU A 137 12.33 -12.91 2.44
C LEU A 137 13.79 -12.95 2.89
N ALA A 138 14.09 -12.44 4.09
CA ALA A 138 15.45 -12.48 4.65
C ALA A 138 15.87 -13.85 5.21
N ALA A 139 14.93 -14.75 5.49
CA ALA A 139 15.19 -16.09 5.99
C ALA A 139 15.44 -17.12 4.87
N ASN A 140 14.80 -16.93 3.72
CA ASN A 140 14.89 -17.86 2.58
C ASN A 140 16.04 -17.54 1.63
N ASP A 141 16.62 -16.35 1.73
CA ASP A 141 17.73 -15.89 0.90
C ASP A 141 18.65 -15.01 1.75
N THR A 142 19.88 -14.81 1.30
CA THR A 142 20.70 -13.78 1.89
C THR A 142 20.09 -12.41 1.63
N ILE A 143 20.28 -11.46 2.56
CA ILE A 143 19.82 -10.08 2.34
C ILE A 143 20.43 -9.54 1.04
N GLU A 144 21.66 -9.88 0.73
CA GLU A 144 22.36 -9.50 -0.50
C GLU A 144 21.71 -10.08 -1.75
N GLY A 145 21.32 -11.36 -1.74
CA GLY A 145 20.62 -12.01 -2.85
C GLY A 145 19.26 -11.37 -3.11
N THR A 146 18.50 -11.11 -2.04
CA THR A 146 17.23 -10.37 -2.11
C THR A 146 17.46 -8.95 -2.66
N ALA A 147 18.47 -8.23 -2.17
CA ALA A 147 18.81 -6.88 -2.62
C ALA A 147 19.20 -6.85 -4.11
N TRP A 148 19.96 -7.83 -4.55
CA TRP A 148 20.31 -8.00 -5.96
C TRP A 148 19.05 -8.17 -6.83
N TRP A 149 18.16 -9.08 -6.45
CA TRP A 149 16.91 -9.31 -7.19
C TRP A 149 16.04 -8.05 -7.26
N PHE A 150 15.91 -7.31 -6.14
CA PHE A 150 15.20 -6.03 -6.12
C PHE A 150 15.87 -5.01 -7.05
N THR A 151 17.20 -4.94 -7.05
CA THR A 151 17.96 -4.01 -7.91
C THR A 151 17.76 -4.32 -9.39
N GLU A 152 17.84 -5.61 -9.77
CA GLU A 152 17.60 -6.04 -11.16
C GLU A 152 16.16 -5.71 -11.61
N THR A 153 15.20 -5.96 -10.74
CA THR A 153 13.78 -5.68 -11.01
C THR A 153 13.51 -4.16 -11.13
N ALA A 154 14.31 -3.33 -10.48
CA ALA A 154 14.18 -1.86 -10.51
C ALA A 154 14.68 -1.22 -11.81
N LYS A 155 15.54 -1.89 -12.57
CA LYS A 155 16.18 -1.31 -13.77
C LYS A 155 15.16 -0.72 -14.74
N GLY A 156 15.37 0.55 -15.11
CA GLY A 156 14.47 1.30 -15.99
C GLY A 156 13.11 1.70 -15.37
N ARG A 157 12.88 1.41 -14.08
CA ARG A 157 11.60 1.68 -13.39
C ARG A 157 11.75 2.58 -12.18
N LEU A 158 12.84 2.42 -11.42
CA LEU A 158 13.13 3.19 -10.21
C LEU A 158 14.48 3.90 -10.33
N THR A 159 14.57 5.10 -9.77
CA THR A 159 15.77 5.94 -9.83
C THR A 159 16.62 5.72 -8.58
N GLY A 160 17.94 5.54 -8.78
CA GLY A 160 18.94 5.53 -7.70
C GLY A 160 18.97 4.25 -6.86
N VAL A 161 18.40 3.14 -7.34
CA VAL A 161 18.49 1.83 -6.69
C VAL A 161 19.85 1.21 -6.96
N THR A 162 20.54 0.78 -5.91
CA THR A 162 21.79 0.02 -5.95
C THR A 162 21.70 -1.20 -5.02
N VAL A 163 22.52 -2.21 -5.24
CA VAL A 163 22.54 -3.40 -4.37
C VAL A 163 22.87 -3.01 -2.94
N GLU A 164 23.89 -2.17 -2.72
CA GLU A 164 24.30 -1.70 -1.39
C GLU A 164 23.18 -0.93 -0.68
N GLY A 165 22.53 0.00 -1.41
CA GLY A 165 21.41 0.79 -0.88
C GLY A 165 20.20 -0.09 -0.54
N MET A 166 19.93 -1.12 -1.35
CA MET A 166 18.84 -2.05 -1.11
C MET A 166 19.15 -2.99 0.05
N THR A 167 20.41 -3.50 0.16
CA THR A 167 20.87 -4.31 1.29
C THR A 167 20.71 -3.56 2.61
N ALA A 168 21.21 -2.32 2.68
CA ALA A 168 21.05 -1.47 3.86
C ALA A 168 19.55 -1.18 4.15
N GLY A 169 18.78 -0.90 3.11
CA GLY A 169 17.34 -0.64 3.21
C GLY A 169 16.55 -1.84 3.73
N LEU A 170 16.83 -3.05 3.26
CA LEU A 170 16.21 -4.29 3.75
C LEU A 170 16.57 -4.57 5.21
N ALA A 171 17.85 -4.46 5.57
CA ALA A 171 18.33 -4.66 6.93
C ALA A 171 17.65 -3.69 7.92
N GLU A 172 17.46 -2.45 7.53
CA GLU A 172 16.78 -1.45 8.36
C GLU A 172 15.26 -1.65 8.35
N ALA A 173 14.65 -2.01 7.23
CA ALA A 173 13.23 -2.30 7.14
C ALA A 173 12.81 -3.47 8.04
N LEU A 174 13.63 -4.51 8.16
CA LEU A 174 13.43 -5.62 9.11
C LEU A 174 13.28 -5.16 10.57
N LYS A 175 13.97 -4.06 10.92
CA LYS A 175 13.93 -3.48 12.28
C LYS A 175 12.74 -2.54 12.45
N ARG A 176 12.49 -1.66 11.47
CA ARG A 176 11.63 -0.48 11.62
C ARG A 176 10.26 -0.58 10.98
N THR A 177 10.13 -1.30 9.86
CA THR A 177 8.91 -1.31 9.03
C THR A 177 8.36 -2.70 8.76
N ASN A 178 8.80 -3.71 9.52
CA ASN A 178 8.28 -5.08 9.39
C ASN A 178 6.79 -5.15 9.77
N PRO A 179 5.89 -5.52 8.85
CA PRO A 179 4.46 -5.54 9.10
C PRO A 179 4.06 -6.42 10.29
N VAL A 180 4.65 -7.62 10.45
CA VAL A 180 4.36 -8.53 11.56
C VAL A 180 4.65 -7.88 12.94
N LYS A 181 5.68 -7.02 13.01
CA LYS A 181 6.05 -6.29 14.23
C LYS A 181 5.21 -5.03 14.48
N LEU A 182 4.59 -4.49 13.44
CA LEU A 182 3.88 -3.21 13.50
C LEU A 182 2.38 -3.35 13.63
N VAL A 183 1.75 -4.35 13.01
CA VAL A 183 0.30 -4.53 13.10
C VAL A 183 -0.23 -4.65 14.55
N PRO A 184 0.50 -5.22 15.54
CA PRO A 184 0.03 -5.22 16.93
C PRO A 184 -0.10 -3.82 17.56
N LYS A 185 0.52 -2.81 16.95
CA LYS A 185 0.44 -1.41 17.42
C LYS A 185 -0.76 -0.66 16.83
N ILE A 186 -1.42 -1.25 15.83
CA ILE A 186 -2.57 -0.65 15.13
C ILE A 186 -3.85 -1.08 15.85
N LYS A 187 -4.67 -0.10 16.24
CA LYS A 187 -5.98 -0.34 16.89
C LYS A 187 -7.15 -0.29 15.90
N ALA A 188 -6.94 0.34 14.76
CA ALA A 188 -7.95 0.44 13.71
C ALA A 188 -8.16 -0.92 13.03
N PRO A 189 -9.33 -1.16 12.44
CA PRO A 189 -9.63 -2.38 11.69
C PRO A 189 -8.58 -2.69 10.62
N ILE A 190 -8.07 -3.92 10.63
CA ILE A 190 -7.14 -4.45 9.61
C ILE A 190 -7.82 -5.58 8.84
N MET A 191 -7.59 -5.61 7.53
CA MET A 191 -7.94 -6.74 6.69
C MET A 191 -6.71 -7.23 5.93
N VAL A 192 -6.53 -8.54 5.85
CA VAL A 192 -5.54 -9.19 4.99
C VAL A 192 -6.27 -9.99 3.92
N ILE A 193 -5.92 -9.77 2.67
CA ILE A 193 -6.45 -10.46 1.50
C ILE A 193 -5.29 -11.11 0.78
N VAL A 194 -5.42 -12.38 0.38
CA VAL A 194 -4.38 -13.10 -0.36
C VAL A 194 -5.02 -14.07 -1.37
N GLY A 195 -4.33 -14.28 -2.49
CA GLY A 195 -4.69 -15.30 -3.46
C GLY A 195 -4.17 -16.68 -3.04
N THR A 196 -4.96 -17.74 -3.25
CA THR A 196 -4.50 -19.10 -2.88
C THR A 196 -3.33 -19.60 -3.71
N ASN A 197 -3.11 -19.03 -4.91
CA ASN A 197 -1.98 -19.34 -5.80
C ASN A 197 -0.86 -18.27 -5.74
N ASP A 198 -0.86 -17.42 -4.70
CA ASP A 198 0.20 -16.43 -4.51
C ASP A 198 1.50 -17.11 -4.08
N THR A 199 2.48 -17.14 -4.98
CA THR A 199 3.81 -17.73 -4.74
C THR A 199 4.85 -16.72 -4.25
N ARG A 200 4.55 -15.41 -4.32
CA ARG A 200 5.47 -14.33 -3.87
C ARG A 200 5.23 -13.95 -2.40
N SER A 201 3.95 -13.87 -2.02
CA SER A 201 3.51 -13.68 -0.64
C SER A 201 2.48 -14.75 -0.32
N PRO A 202 2.91 -16.01 -0.17
CA PRO A 202 1.99 -17.13 -0.02
C PRO A 202 1.13 -16.99 1.24
N PRO A 203 -0.07 -17.64 1.25
CA PRO A 203 -1.05 -17.49 2.31
C PRO A 203 -0.50 -17.68 3.73
N GLU A 204 0.43 -18.62 3.93
CA GLU A 204 1.05 -18.89 5.23
C GLU A 204 1.90 -17.71 5.74
N LEU A 205 2.57 -16.96 4.85
CA LEU A 205 3.33 -15.77 5.23
C LEU A 205 2.39 -14.58 5.51
N CYS A 206 1.36 -14.40 4.68
CA CYS A 206 0.34 -13.39 4.91
C CYS A 206 -0.43 -13.65 6.21
N ARG A 207 -0.62 -14.93 6.57
CA ARG A 207 -1.29 -15.37 7.81
C ARG A 207 -0.55 -14.84 9.04
N ARG A 208 0.77 -14.81 9.03
CA ARG A 208 1.58 -14.26 10.15
C ARG A 208 1.26 -12.79 10.43
N VAL A 209 1.06 -11.99 9.37
CA VAL A 209 0.65 -10.58 9.51
C VAL A 209 -0.76 -10.50 10.09
N TYR A 210 -1.69 -11.31 9.59
CA TYR A 210 -3.06 -11.36 10.10
C TYR A 210 -3.14 -11.77 11.56
N GLU A 211 -2.44 -12.84 11.95
CA GLU A 211 -2.47 -13.35 13.32
C GLU A 211 -1.90 -12.36 14.32
N ALA A 212 -0.86 -11.61 13.93
CA ALA A 212 -0.26 -10.58 14.76
C ALA A 212 -1.14 -9.33 14.92
N ALA A 213 -2.13 -9.09 14.06
CA ALA A 213 -2.99 -7.90 14.13
C ALA A 213 -4.00 -8.01 15.28
N ASN A 214 -4.37 -6.83 15.83
CA ASN A 214 -5.43 -6.73 16.84
C ASN A 214 -6.82 -6.88 16.20
N GLU A 215 -7.80 -7.22 17.02
CA GLU A 215 -9.22 -7.07 16.65
C GLU A 215 -9.61 -5.56 16.61
N PRO A 216 -10.56 -5.19 15.72
CA PRO A 216 -11.24 -6.05 14.74
C PRO A 216 -10.39 -6.29 13.49
N LYS A 217 -10.19 -7.56 13.13
CA LYS A 217 -9.46 -7.98 11.93
C LYS A 217 -10.26 -8.91 11.04
N LYS A 218 -9.92 -8.96 9.75
CA LYS A 218 -10.60 -9.84 8.77
C LYS A 218 -9.56 -10.53 7.89
N TRP A 219 -9.78 -11.79 7.62
CA TRP A 219 -9.00 -12.58 6.67
C TRP A 219 -9.86 -12.93 5.47
N ALA A 220 -9.30 -12.77 4.27
CA ALA A 220 -9.96 -13.20 3.04
C ALA A 220 -9.00 -13.94 2.12
N LEU A 221 -9.47 -15.04 1.56
CA LEU A 221 -8.83 -15.79 0.50
C LEU A 221 -9.58 -15.55 -0.80
N VAL A 222 -8.83 -15.34 -1.89
CA VAL A 222 -9.38 -15.34 -3.24
C VAL A 222 -8.87 -16.58 -3.93
N GLU A 223 -9.77 -17.53 -4.13
CA GLU A 223 -9.45 -18.85 -4.68
C GLU A 223 -8.89 -18.73 -6.10
N GLY A 224 -7.79 -19.44 -6.38
CA GLY A 224 -7.12 -19.44 -7.68
C GLY A 224 -6.29 -18.20 -8.00
N ALA A 225 -6.40 -17.13 -7.22
CA ALA A 225 -5.70 -15.87 -7.53
C ALA A 225 -4.19 -15.97 -7.29
N ASP A 226 -3.43 -15.37 -8.21
CA ASP A 226 -1.99 -15.13 -8.07
C ASP A 226 -1.68 -13.88 -7.21
N HIS A 227 -0.39 -13.53 -7.06
CA HIS A 227 0.07 -12.35 -6.33
C HIS A 227 -0.54 -11.04 -6.81
N ASP A 228 -0.77 -10.93 -8.09
CA ASP A 228 -1.27 -9.73 -8.76
C ASP A 228 -2.79 -9.75 -8.95
N PHE A 229 -3.45 -10.85 -8.57
CA PHE A 229 -4.88 -11.11 -8.84
C PHE A 229 -5.21 -10.97 -10.33
N SER A 230 -4.34 -11.45 -11.23
CA SER A 230 -4.40 -11.16 -12.68
C SER A 230 -5.76 -11.49 -13.29
N ASP A 231 -6.33 -12.64 -12.99
CA ASP A 231 -7.65 -13.10 -13.48
C ASP A 231 -8.75 -12.98 -12.41
N HIS A 232 -8.43 -12.40 -11.24
CA HIS A 232 -9.30 -12.35 -10.07
C HIS A 232 -9.49 -10.94 -9.52
N ARG A 233 -9.35 -9.90 -10.39
CA ARG A 233 -9.48 -8.50 -9.97
C ARG A 233 -10.86 -8.20 -9.40
N ILE A 234 -11.92 -8.67 -10.06
CA ILE A 234 -13.31 -8.42 -9.62
C ILE A 234 -13.61 -9.02 -8.24
N PRO A 235 -13.32 -10.29 -7.96
CA PRO A 235 -13.47 -10.84 -6.61
C PRO A 235 -12.68 -10.07 -5.56
N MET A 236 -11.43 -9.75 -5.83
CA MET A 236 -10.59 -8.98 -4.90
C MET A 236 -11.17 -7.59 -4.62
N ILE A 237 -11.58 -6.85 -5.65
CA ILE A 237 -12.17 -5.51 -5.52
C ILE A 237 -13.44 -5.56 -4.69
N LYS A 238 -14.32 -6.55 -4.90
CA LYS A 238 -15.54 -6.72 -4.11
C LYS A 238 -15.23 -6.85 -2.62
N VAL A 239 -14.27 -7.69 -2.27
CA VAL A 239 -13.86 -7.93 -0.87
C VAL A 239 -13.29 -6.64 -0.24
N VAL A 240 -12.45 -5.91 -0.97
CA VAL A 240 -11.93 -4.60 -0.52
C VAL A 240 -13.06 -3.61 -0.30
N MET A 241 -13.99 -3.52 -1.26
CA MET A 241 -15.12 -2.59 -1.22
C MET A 241 -16.03 -2.85 -0.03
N GLU A 242 -16.41 -4.10 0.20
CA GLU A 242 -17.25 -4.50 1.35
C GLU A 242 -16.58 -4.04 2.65
N ARG A 243 -15.30 -4.30 2.82
CA ARG A 243 -14.58 -3.92 4.04
C ARG A 243 -14.51 -2.40 4.22
N LEU A 244 -14.24 -1.65 3.17
CA LEU A 244 -14.19 -0.19 3.25
C LEU A 244 -15.56 0.42 3.60
N LYS A 245 -16.66 -0.13 3.08
CA LYS A 245 -18.02 0.30 3.46
C LYS A 245 -18.34 0.05 4.93
N GLU A 246 -17.75 -0.99 5.53
CA GLU A 246 -17.93 -1.29 6.96
C GLU A 246 -17.12 -0.37 7.88
N THR A 247 -15.99 0.16 7.38
CA THR A 247 -14.96 0.76 8.25
C THR A 247 -14.65 2.23 7.97
N LEU A 248 -15.12 2.80 6.86
CA LEU A 248 -15.03 4.21 6.49
C LEU A 248 -16.40 4.88 6.55
#